data_7349a136ad1c5e88734605866450b042
#
_entry.id   7349a136ad1c5e88734605866450b042
#
_cell.length_a   1.000
_cell.length_b   1.000
_cell.length_c   1.000
_cell.angle_alpha   90.00
_cell.angle_beta   90.00
_cell.angle_gamma   90.00
#
_symmetry.space_group_name_H-M   'P 1'
#
loop_
_entity.id
_entity.type
_entity.pdbx_description
1 polymer ?
#
loop_
_entity_poly.entity_id
_entity_poly.type
_entity_poly.pdbx_seq_one_letter_code
_entity_poly.pdbx_strand_id
1 'polypeptide(L)'
;VFAFYDIEPQAPVHFLVVPKHHIPTLMDMQPCDSEIMGKLLYRAQVLAKELGLEESGARFVFNCKAEAGQTVFHIHLHVLGGRQMGWPPYPPENH
;
A
#
# COMPACT_ATOMS: atom_id res chain seq x y z
N VAL A 1 -12.03 -7.51 -1.94
CA VAL A 1 -10.62 -7.09 -1.80
C VAL A 1 -9.74 -8.08 -2.54
N PHE A 2 -8.89 -7.58 -3.43
CA PHE A 2 -7.90 -8.36 -4.15
C PHE A 2 -6.51 -8.02 -3.67
N ALA A 3 -5.61 -9.01 -3.68
CA ALA A 3 -4.21 -8.81 -3.37
C ALA A 3 -3.35 -9.53 -4.39
N PHE A 4 -2.25 -8.92 -4.81
CA PHE A 4 -1.34 -9.49 -5.79
C PHE A 4 0.05 -8.87 -5.65
N TYR A 5 1.08 -9.59 -6.08
CA TYR A 5 2.44 -9.07 -6.05
C TYR A 5 2.62 -7.97 -7.09
N ASP A 6 3.42 -6.96 -6.73
CA ASP A 6 3.80 -5.90 -7.68
C ASP A 6 4.73 -6.50 -8.75
N ILE A 7 4.50 -6.14 -10.00
CA ILE A 7 5.32 -6.62 -11.11
C ILE A 7 6.69 -5.95 -11.17
N GLU A 8 6.83 -4.81 -10.50
CA GLU A 8 8.10 -4.10 -10.34
C GLU A 8 8.39 -3.92 -8.85
N PRO A 9 8.74 -5.00 -8.13
CA PRO A 9 8.86 -4.92 -6.69
C PRO A 9 9.98 -3.98 -6.25
N GLN A 10 9.68 -3.14 -5.27
CA GLN A 10 10.63 -2.18 -4.70
C GLN A 10 11.24 -2.68 -3.39
N ALA A 11 10.88 -3.89 -2.98
CA ALA A 11 11.39 -4.54 -1.79
C ALA A 11 11.31 -6.06 -1.99
N PRO A 12 12.02 -6.87 -1.19
CA PRO A 12 11.93 -8.34 -1.31
C PRO A 12 10.51 -8.89 -1.21
N VAL A 13 9.67 -8.24 -0.39
CA VAL A 13 8.22 -8.49 -0.38
C VAL A 13 7.54 -7.18 -0.76
N HIS A 14 6.75 -7.20 -1.82
CA HIS A 14 6.00 -6.03 -2.26
C HIS A 14 4.72 -6.50 -2.91
N PHE A 15 3.60 -6.30 -2.24
CA PHE A 15 2.30 -6.65 -2.78
C PHE A 15 1.34 -5.47 -2.66
N LEU A 16 0.27 -5.54 -3.43
CA LEU A 16 -0.78 -4.54 -3.50
C LEU A 16 -2.08 -5.12 -2.99
N VAL A 17 -2.86 -4.30 -2.31
CA VAL A 17 -4.20 -4.69 -1.87
C VAL A 17 -5.17 -3.64 -2.40
N VAL A 18 -6.21 -4.08 -3.11
CA VAL A 18 -7.16 -3.20 -3.77
C VAL A 18 -8.60 -3.59 -3.44
N PRO A 19 -9.50 -2.61 -3.29
CA PRO A 19 -10.92 -2.92 -3.16
C PRO A 19 -11.53 -3.18 -4.54
N LYS A 20 -12.64 -3.92 -4.58
CA LYS A 20 -13.40 -4.09 -5.82
C LYS A 20 -14.11 -2.80 -6.21
N HIS A 21 -14.59 -2.07 -5.21
CA HIS A 21 -15.28 -0.81 -5.43
C HIS A 21 -14.29 0.25 -5.93
N HIS A 22 -14.64 0.92 -7.02
CA HIS A 22 -13.74 1.91 -7.63
C HIS A 22 -13.73 3.21 -6.84
N ILE A 23 -12.57 3.50 -6.27
CA ILE A 23 -12.27 4.77 -5.60
C ILE A 23 -10.99 5.27 -6.26
N PRO A 24 -11.02 6.37 -7.03
CA PRO A 24 -9.83 6.78 -7.78
C PRO A 24 -8.64 7.13 -6.90
N THR A 25 -8.85 7.92 -5.85
CA THR A 25 -7.77 8.34 -4.94
C THR A 25 -8.27 8.32 -3.50
N LEU A 26 -7.33 8.39 -2.55
CA LEU A 26 -7.67 8.46 -1.14
C LEU A 26 -8.53 9.70 -0.81
N MET A 27 -8.32 10.79 -1.54
CA MET A 27 -9.09 12.02 -1.34
C MET A 27 -10.54 11.91 -1.83
N ASP A 28 -10.86 10.87 -2.61
CA ASP A 28 -12.20 10.61 -3.10
C ASP A 28 -13.02 9.70 -2.18
N MET A 29 -12.42 9.22 -1.08
CA MET A 29 -13.16 8.41 -0.11
C MET A 29 -14.34 9.17 0.46
N GLN A 30 -15.47 8.47 0.60
CA GLN A 30 -16.65 8.94 1.27
C GLN A 30 -16.81 8.24 2.62
N PRO A 31 -17.60 8.78 3.55
CA PRO A 31 -17.82 8.09 4.85
C PRO A 31 -18.29 6.64 4.70
N CYS A 32 -19.10 6.35 3.66
CA CYS A 32 -19.57 4.99 3.41
C CYS A 32 -18.48 4.03 2.97
N ASP A 33 -17.31 4.52 2.57
CA ASP A 33 -16.18 3.68 2.16
C ASP A 33 -15.34 3.21 3.35
N SER A 34 -15.61 3.71 4.55
CA SER A 34 -14.81 3.39 5.75
C SER A 34 -14.77 1.91 6.06
N GLU A 35 -15.87 1.20 5.87
CA GLU A 35 -15.95 -0.22 6.14
C GLU A 35 -15.07 -1.02 5.19
N ILE A 36 -15.13 -0.73 3.89
CA ILE A 36 -14.33 -1.47 2.91
C ILE A 36 -12.84 -1.15 3.07
N MET A 37 -12.51 0.09 3.43
CA MET A 37 -11.12 0.45 3.67
C MET A 37 -10.57 -0.22 4.94
N GLY A 38 -11.39 -0.38 5.97
CA GLY A 38 -11.02 -1.15 7.15
C GLY A 38 -10.75 -2.61 6.81
N LYS A 39 -11.60 -3.22 6.00
CA LYS A 39 -11.41 -4.59 5.53
C LYS A 39 -10.13 -4.73 4.70
N LEU A 40 -9.84 -3.75 3.87
CA LEU A 40 -8.62 -3.73 3.05
C LEU A 40 -7.38 -3.70 3.94
N LEU A 41 -7.35 -2.85 4.94
CA LEU A 41 -6.23 -2.77 5.88
C LEU A 41 -6.06 -4.06 6.67
N TYR A 42 -7.17 -4.63 7.14
CA TYR A 42 -7.12 -5.91 7.88
C TYR A 42 -6.57 -7.03 7.00
N ARG A 43 -7.03 -7.11 5.76
CA ARG A 43 -6.53 -8.13 4.82
C ARG A 43 -5.04 -7.96 4.55
N ALA A 44 -4.60 -6.72 4.39
CA ALA A 44 -3.19 -6.41 4.20
C ALA A 44 -2.34 -6.88 5.38
N GLN A 45 -2.81 -6.65 6.60
CA GLN A 45 -2.15 -7.09 7.81
C GLN A 45 -2.05 -8.62 7.87
N VAL A 46 -3.14 -9.33 7.58
CA VAL A 46 -3.15 -10.81 7.58
C VAL A 46 -2.14 -11.35 6.57
N LEU A 47 -2.11 -10.79 5.37
CA LEU A 47 -1.17 -11.22 4.33
C LEU A 47 0.28 -10.91 4.72
N ALA A 48 0.52 -9.77 5.32
CA ALA A 48 1.85 -9.42 5.80
C ALA A 48 2.35 -10.44 6.83
N LYS A 49 1.50 -10.87 7.75
CA LYS A 49 1.84 -11.92 8.71
C LYS A 49 2.15 -13.23 8.01
N GLU A 50 1.32 -13.64 7.05
CA GLU A 50 1.52 -14.87 6.29
C GLU A 50 2.85 -14.88 5.54
N LEU A 51 3.30 -13.71 5.11
CA LEU A 51 4.57 -13.55 4.37
C LEU A 51 5.76 -13.30 5.29
N GLY A 52 5.57 -13.46 6.60
CA GLY A 52 6.68 -13.42 7.56
C GLY A 52 7.12 -12.02 7.98
N LEU A 53 6.26 -11.00 7.81
CA LEU A 53 6.61 -9.62 8.12
C LEU A 53 6.19 -9.16 9.51
N GLU A 54 5.61 -10.03 10.32
CA GLU A 54 5.06 -9.65 11.62
C GLU A 54 6.13 -9.14 12.59
N GLU A 55 7.25 -9.84 12.69
CA GLU A 55 8.32 -9.51 13.63
C GLU A 55 9.11 -8.27 13.20
N SER A 56 9.52 -8.26 11.94
CA SER A 56 10.39 -7.19 11.41
C SER A 56 9.61 -5.96 10.99
N GLY A 57 8.34 -6.12 10.66
CA GLY A 57 7.48 -5.03 10.25
C GLY A 57 7.45 -4.82 8.74
N ALA A 58 6.64 -3.86 8.34
CA ALA A 58 6.44 -3.54 6.95
C ALA A 58 6.02 -2.08 6.81
N ARG A 59 6.15 -1.55 5.60
CA ARG A 59 5.63 -0.22 5.28
C ARG A 59 4.36 -0.36 4.47
N PHE A 60 3.32 0.36 4.89
CA PHE A 60 2.01 0.38 4.25
C PHE A 60 1.81 1.76 3.66
N VAL A 61 1.63 1.86 2.34
CA VAL A 61 1.66 3.13 1.63
C VAL A 61 0.46 3.27 0.69
N PHE A 62 -0.28 4.37 0.85
CA PHE A 62 -1.19 4.86 -0.17
C PHE A 62 -0.55 6.07 -0.84
N ASN A 63 -0.37 6.02 -2.15
CA ASN A 63 0.04 7.18 -2.92
C ASN A 63 -1.21 7.88 -3.43
N CYS A 64 -1.33 9.18 -3.18
CA CYS A 64 -2.50 9.95 -3.53
C CYS A 64 -2.10 11.11 -4.45
N LYS A 65 -2.53 11.02 -5.71
CA LYS A 65 -2.34 12.02 -6.75
C LYS A 65 -0.88 12.24 -7.16
N ALA A 66 -0.63 13.31 -7.90
CA ALA A 66 0.60 13.49 -8.67
C ALA A 66 1.86 13.63 -7.82
N GLU A 67 1.83 14.42 -6.77
CA GLU A 67 3.03 14.64 -5.95
C GLU A 67 3.47 13.41 -5.19
N ALA A 68 2.54 12.49 -4.92
CA ALA A 68 2.86 11.21 -4.29
C ALA A 68 3.24 10.13 -5.31
N GLY A 69 3.13 10.43 -6.61
CA GLY A 69 3.50 9.49 -7.65
C GLY A 69 2.42 8.48 -8.00
N GLN A 70 1.16 8.79 -7.74
CA GLN A 70 0.07 7.91 -8.15
C GLN A 70 -0.07 7.91 -9.67
N THR A 71 0.04 6.74 -10.27
CA THR A 71 -0.06 6.57 -11.72
C THR A 71 -1.31 5.82 -12.14
N VAL A 72 -1.87 4.99 -11.26
CA VAL A 72 -3.10 4.24 -11.49
C VAL A 72 -4.18 4.80 -10.59
N PHE A 73 -5.28 5.29 -11.20
CA PHE A 73 -6.35 5.95 -10.47
C PHE A 73 -7.47 4.96 -10.09
N HIS A 74 -7.06 3.97 -9.34
CA HIS A 74 -7.88 3.06 -8.57
C HIS A 74 -7.11 2.84 -7.27
N ILE A 75 -7.71 3.16 -6.14
CA ILE A 75 -7.01 3.17 -4.87
C ILE A 75 -6.35 1.82 -4.60
N HIS A 76 -5.11 1.85 -4.19
CA HIS A 76 -4.36 0.64 -3.87
C HIS A 76 -3.36 0.90 -2.75
N LEU A 77 -3.25 -0.08 -1.87
CA LEU A 77 -2.32 -0.06 -0.76
C LEU A 77 -1.09 -0.88 -1.14
N HIS A 78 0.08 -0.25 -1.07
CA HIS A 78 1.35 -0.97 -1.17
C HIS A 78 1.75 -1.49 0.19
N VAL A 79 2.19 -2.74 0.25
CA VAL A 79 2.80 -3.32 1.44
C VAL A 79 4.20 -3.77 1.06
N LEU A 80 5.21 -3.21 1.72
CA LEU A 80 6.61 -3.45 1.42
C LEU A 80 7.33 -3.94 2.66
N GLY A 81 8.13 -4.97 2.50
CA GLY A 81 8.88 -5.53 3.63
C GLY A 81 10.07 -6.37 3.19
N GLY A 82 10.79 -6.91 4.16
CA GLY A 82 11.91 -7.79 3.91
C GLY A 82 13.26 -7.07 3.85
N ARG A 83 13.28 -5.76 4.10
CA ARG A 83 14.51 -4.98 4.19
C ARG A 83 14.30 -3.77 5.09
N GLN A 84 15.40 -3.23 5.61
CA GLN A 84 15.37 -1.97 6.34
C GLN A 84 15.05 -0.83 5.38
N MET A 85 14.06 -0.02 5.71
CA MET A 85 13.66 1.14 4.91
C MET A 85 14.08 2.41 5.60
N GLY A 86 14.34 3.44 4.80
CA GLY A 86 14.76 4.72 5.31
C GLY A 86 13.61 5.63 5.73
N TRP A 87 13.95 6.69 6.36
CA TRP A 87 13.05 7.77 6.70
C TRP A 87 13.75 9.11 6.43
N PRO A 88 13.14 10.07 5.71
CA PRO A 88 11.74 10.07 5.20
C PRO A 88 11.49 8.95 4.19
N PRO A 89 10.22 8.68 3.85
CA PRO A 89 9.84 7.57 2.95
C PRO A 89 10.12 7.84 1.47
N TYR A 90 10.95 8.79 1.16
CA TYR A 90 11.38 9.13 -0.20
C TYR A 90 12.90 9.36 -0.18
N PRO A 91 13.58 9.19 -1.33
CA PRO A 91 15.04 9.40 -1.36
C PRO A 91 15.41 10.82 -0.96
N PRO A 92 16.56 11.00 -0.30
CA PRO A 92 17.06 12.36 -0.04
C PRO A 92 17.25 13.09 -1.36
N GLU A 93 16.94 14.38 -1.36
CA GLU A 93 17.12 15.19 -2.56
C GLU A 93 18.61 15.34 -2.85
N ASN A 94 18.94 15.16 -4.12
CA ASN A 94 20.29 15.33 -4.61
C ASN A 94 20.40 16.71 -5.27
N HIS A 95 20.98 17.59 -4.58
CA HIS A 95 21.12 18.96 -5.09
C HIS A 95 22.55 19.30 -5.34
#